data_8d6dcfe2171aed604bb18f2ac5a099f5
#
_entry.id   8d6dcfe2171aed604bb18f2ac5a099f5
#
_cell.length_a   1.000
_cell.length_b   1.000
_cell.length_c   1.000
_cell.angle_alpha   90.00
_cell.angle_beta   90.00
_cell.angle_gamma   90.00
#
_symmetry.space_group_name_H-M   'P 1'
#
loop_
_entity.id
_entity.type
_entity.pdbx_description
1 polymer ?
#
loop_
_entity_poly.entity_id
_entity_poly.type
_entity_poly.pdbx_seq_one_letter_code
_entity_poly.pdbx_strand_id
1 'polypeptide(L)'
;AAGIKSNFLMKKEWFFWPLGPIFKRMGGIPVWRSKHTSMTDNLAQTAKESKHFILCITPEGTRSLNPEWKKGFYFIAHKAGLPILLFGADYERKLIQCTKTIIPTGDVDAQMREIKLYFKDFKGKIPDNFTIGEV
;
A
#
# COMPACT_ATOMS: atom_id res chain seq x y z
N ALA A 1 -6.74 -19.50 -11.75
CA ALA A 1 -6.35 -18.30 -10.99
C ALA A 1 -5.26 -17.57 -11.76
N ALA A 2 -5.53 -16.36 -12.24
CA ALA A 2 -4.51 -15.54 -12.86
C ALA A 2 -3.47 -15.23 -11.79
N GLY A 3 -2.27 -15.76 -11.93
CA GLY A 3 -1.16 -15.55 -10.99
C GLY A 3 -0.64 -14.12 -11.07
N ILE A 4 -1.33 -13.19 -10.42
CA ILE A 4 -0.86 -11.81 -10.28
C ILE A 4 0.33 -11.82 -9.33
N LYS A 5 1.52 -11.54 -9.85
CA LYS A 5 2.71 -11.36 -9.03
C LYS A 5 2.68 -9.97 -8.42
N SER A 6 2.40 -9.86 -7.13
CA SER A 6 2.47 -8.61 -6.38
C SER A 6 3.80 -8.47 -5.65
N ASN A 7 4.29 -7.24 -5.55
CA ASN A 7 5.43 -6.91 -4.71
C ASN A 7 4.95 -6.64 -3.27
N PHE A 8 5.80 -6.93 -2.30
CA PHE A 8 5.53 -6.64 -0.89
C PHE A 8 6.77 -6.12 -0.18
N LEU A 9 6.56 -5.26 0.80
CA LEU A 9 7.64 -4.66 1.57
C LEU A 9 8.03 -5.57 2.73
N MET A 10 9.32 -5.84 2.88
CA MET A 10 9.87 -6.61 4.00
C MET A 10 11.03 -5.87 4.63
N LYS A 11 11.23 -6.08 5.93
CA LYS A 11 12.42 -5.58 6.62
C LYS A 11 13.68 -6.17 5.97
N LYS A 12 14.69 -5.33 5.75
CA LYS A 12 15.96 -5.77 5.15
C LYS A 12 16.61 -6.93 5.92
N GLU A 13 16.45 -6.97 7.23
CA GLU A 13 17.03 -7.99 8.11
C GLU A 13 16.57 -9.41 7.74
N TRP A 14 15.44 -9.57 7.04
CA TRP A 14 14.95 -10.87 6.56
C TRP A 14 15.62 -11.34 5.27
N PHE A 15 16.40 -10.45 4.60
CA PHE A 15 17.11 -10.80 3.36
C PHE A 15 18.50 -11.41 3.60
N PHE A 16 18.65 -12.23 4.65
CA PHE A 16 19.87 -12.99 4.90
C PHE A 16 19.93 -14.27 4.08
N TRP A 17 21.12 -14.78 3.85
CA TRP A 17 21.30 -16.06 3.18
C TRP A 17 20.87 -17.24 4.08
N PRO A 18 20.11 -18.26 3.59
CA PRO A 18 19.69 -18.49 2.19
C PRO A 18 18.32 -17.88 1.82
N LEU A 19 17.61 -17.21 2.71
CA LEU A 19 16.23 -16.74 2.52
C LEU A 19 16.11 -15.52 1.61
N GLY A 20 17.12 -14.66 1.57
CA GLY A 20 17.12 -13.43 0.79
C GLY A 20 16.79 -13.62 -0.69
N PRO A 21 17.46 -14.53 -1.41
CA PRO A 21 17.15 -14.83 -2.81
C PRO A 21 15.72 -15.33 -3.03
N ILE A 22 15.19 -16.11 -2.09
CA ILE A 22 13.83 -16.66 -2.14
C ILE A 22 12.81 -15.50 -2.03
N PHE A 23 12.98 -14.61 -1.04
CA PHE A 23 12.08 -13.46 -0.87
C PHE A 23 12.10 -12.50 -2.04
N LYS A 24 13.28 -12.24 -2.63
CA LYS A 24 13.39 -11.44 -3.85
C LYS A 24 12.62 -12.08 -5.02
N ARG A 25 12.74 -13.40 -5.20
CA ARG A 25 12.03 -14.13 -6.26
C ARG A 25 10.51 -14.12 -6.06
N MET A 26 10.05 -14.05 -4.80
CA MET A 26 8.64 -13.92 -4.44
C MET A 26 8.09 -12.51 -4.60
N GLY A 27 8.92 -11.51 -4.94
CA GLY A 27 8.52 -10.11 -5.07
C GLY A 27 8.77 -9.26 -3.83
N GLY A 28 9.54 -9.77 -2.86
CA GLY A 28 9.91 -9.03 -1.66
C GLY A 28 10.86 -7.87 -1.98
N ILE A 29 10.53 -6.68 -1.51
CA ILE A 29 11.35 -5.48 -1.62
C ILE A 29 11.91 -5.13 -0.24
N PRO A 30 13.24 -5.11 -0.05
CA PRO A 30 13.84 -4.78 1.24
C PRO A 30 13.63 -3.31 1.58
N VAL A 31 13.19 -3.05 2.81
CA VAL A 31 12.98 -1.70 3.33
C VAL A 31 14.07 -1.33 4.33
N TRP A 32 14.71 -0.20 4.11
CA TRP A 32 15.71 0.40 4.99
C TRP A 32 15.05 1.45 5.87
N ARG A 33 14.91 1.19 7.17
CA ARG A 33 14.26 2.13 8.10
C ARG A 33 15.18 3.28 8.55
N SER A 34 16.49 3.18 8.28
CA SER A 34 17.50 4.07 8.87
C SER A 34 17.92 5.26 8.02
N LYS A 35 17.45 5.39 6.80
CA LYS A 35 17.78 6.54 5.94
C LYS A 35 16.50 7.28 5.59
N HIS A 36 16.37 8.50 6.10
CA HIS A 36 15.28 9.44 5.80
C HIS A 36 15.19 9.84 4.32
N THR A 37 16.20 9.53 3.52
CA THR A 37 16.20 9.76 2.10
C THR A 37 15.52 8.58 1.44
N SER A 38 14.23 8.74 1.34
CA SER A 38 13.42 8.29 0.24
C SER A 38 13.25 6.78 0.02
N MET A 39 12.74 6.08 1.01
CA MET A 39 12.07 4.81 0.70
C MET A 39 11.02 5.04 -0.41
N THR A 40 10.32 6.16 -0.35
CA THR A 40 9.35 6.60 -1.37
C THR A 40 10.01 6.80 -2.74
N ASP A 41 11.18 7.46 -2.80
CA ASP A 41 11.89 7.69 -4.06
C ASP A 41 12.46 6.39 -4.64
N ASN A 42 13.04 5.54 -3.79
CA ASN A 42 13.57 4.25 -4.21
C ASN A 42 12.47 3.34 -4.74
N LEU A 43 11.31 3.31 -4.09
CA LEU A 43 10.17 2.52 -4.55
C LEU A 43 9.57 3.08 -5.85
N ALA A 44 9.48 4.40 -5.97
CA ALA A 44 9.03 5.04 -7.20
C ALA A 44 9.99 4.76 -8.36
N GLN A 45 11.29 4.78 -8.12
CA GLN A 45 12.29 4.43 -9.13
C GLN A 45 12.22 2.95 -9.52
N THR A 46 12.13 2.04 -8.54
CA THR A 46 11.92 0.61 -8.79
C THR A 46 10.67 0.35 -9.62
N ALA A 47 9.59 1.08 -9.33
CA ALA A 47 8.35 0.98 -10.08
C ALA A 47 8.50 1.41 -11.54
N LYS A 48 9.22 2.50 -11.79
CA LYS A 48 9.49 3.00 -13.16
C LYS A 48 10.36 2.04 -13.98
N GLU A 49 11.31 1.39 -13.35
CA GLU A 49 12.25 0.46 -13.99
C GLU A 49 11.65 -0.93 -14.22
N SER A 50 10.58 -1.26 -13.53
CA SER A 50 9.93 -2.57 -13.61
C SER A 50 8.89 -2.63 -14.72
N LYS A 51 8.94 -3.68 -15.55
CA LYS A 51 7.88 -3.93 -16.56
C LYS A 51 6.52 -4.25 -15.92
N HIS A 52 6.54 -4.86 -14.75
CA HIS A 52 5.35 -5.22 -13.97
C HIS A 52 5.60 -4.87 -12.53
N PHE A 53 4.90 -3.88 -12.01
CA PHE A 53 5.01 -3.44 -10.63
C PHE A 53 3.62 -3.35 -10.00
N ILE A 54 3.37 -4.15 -8.98
CA ILE A 54 2.16 -4.10 -8.17
C ILE A 54 2.60 -4.13 -6.71
N LEU A 55 2.35 -3.05 -6.00
CA LEU A 55 2.66 -2.93 -4.59
C LEU A 55 1.38 -2.87 -3.76
N CYS A 56 1.21 -3.83 -2.86
CA CYS A 56 0.11 -3.84 -1.92
C CYS A 56 0.51 -3.15 -0.62
N ILE A 57 -0.24 -2.14 -0.23
CA ILE A 57 0.01 -1.35 0.98
C ILE A 57 -1.29 -1.20 1.78
N THR A 58 -1.19 -1.36 3.10
CA THR A 58 -2.23 -0.99 4.05
C THR A 58 -1.87 0.36 4.67
N PRO A 59 -2.60 1.44 4.35
CA PRO A 59 -2.22 2.81 4.74
C PRO A 59 -2.30 3.05 6.26
N GLU A 60 -3.09 2.29 6.97
CA GLU A 60 -3.19 2.32 8.43
C GLU A 60 -1.84 2.03 9.11
N GLY A 61 -1.02 1.15 8.51
CA GLY A 61 0.31 0.78 8.98
C GLY A 61 0.34 -0.02 10.28
N THR A 62 -0.82 -0.41 10.81
CA THR A 62 -0.98 -1.16 12.07
C THR A 62 -2.26 -2.01 12.03
N ARG A 63 -2.39 -2.93 12.98
CA ARG A 63 -3.61 -3.71 13.22
C ARG A 63 -4.48 -3.14 14.35
N SER A 64 -3.97 -2.11 15.04
CA SER A 64 -4.70 -1.36 16.06
C SER A 64 -5.37 -0.16 15.44
N LEU A 65 -6.34 0.41 16.14
CA LEU A 65 -7.02 1.63 15.71
C LEU A 65 -6.02 2.75 15.42
N ASN A 66 -6.04 3.26 14.21
CA ASN A 66 -5.18 4.37 13.79
C ASN A 66 -5.94 5.32 12.85
N PRO A 67 -6.30 6.52 13.31
CA PRO A 67 -6.98 7.52 12.50
C PRO A 67 -6.05 8.20 11.47
N GLU A 68 -4.73 8.13 11.69
CA GLU A 68 -3.73 8.78 10.85
C GLU A 68 -3.15 7.82 9.81
N TRP A 69 -3.73 7.79 8.64
CA TRP A 69 -3.24 6.96 7.55
C TRP A 69 -1.94 7.51 6.96
N LYS A 70 -1.02 6.59 6.66
CA LYS A 70 0.26 6.92 6.05
C LYS A 70 0.07 7.34 4.59
N LYS A 71 0.64 8.48 4.22
CA LYS A 71 0.53 9.04 2.85
C LYS A 71 1.63 8.53 1.90
N GLY A 72 2.56 7.70 2.37
CA GLY A 72 3.72 7.25 1.58
C GLY A 72 3.36 6.57 0.26
N PHE A 73 2.33 5.73 0.24
CA PHE A 73 1.85 5.06 -0.97
C PHE A 73 1.41 6.04 -2.06
N TYR A 74 0.78 7.13 -1.67
CA TYR A 74 0.34 8.18 -2.59
C TYR A 74 1.54 8.82 -3.29
N PHE A 75 2.57 9.19 -2.54
CA PHE A 75 3.78 9.79 -3.10
C PHE A 75 4.54 8.83 -4.00
N ILE A 76 4.59 7.52 -3.67
CA ILE A 76 5.18 6.50 -4.53
C ILE A 76 4.42 6.46 -5.86
N ALA A 77 3.11 6.34 -5.81
CA ALA A 77 2.28 6.27 -7.01
C ALA A 77 2.37 7.54 -7.86
N HIS A 78 2.30 8.72 -7.24
CA HIS A 78 2.44 10.00 -7.93
C HIS A 78 3.79 10.14 -8.63
N LYS A 79 4.90 9.87 -7.94
CA LYS A 79 6.24 9.95 -8.52
C LYS A 79 6.49 8.91 -9.63
N ALA A 80 5.89 7.73 -9.51
CA ALA A 80 6.02 6.66 -10.49
C ALA A 80 5.03 6.78 -11.66
N GLY A 81 4.04 7.69 -11.59
CA GLY A 81 2.99 7.79 -12.60
C GLY A 81 2.04 6.59 -12.61
N LEU A 82 1.80 5.97 -11.45
CA LEU A 82 1.00 4.76 -11.32
C LEU A 82 -0.39 5.07 -10.77
N PRO A 83 -1.43 4.34 -11.23
CA PRO A 83 -2.75 4.40 -10.61
C PRO A 83 -2.75 3.71 -9.23
N ILE A 84 -3.62 4.17 -8.34
CA ILE A 84 -3.90 3.57 -7.04
C ILE A 84 -5.25 2.88 -7.13
N LEU A 85 -5.26 1.55 -7.00
CA LEU A 85 -6.50 0.78 -6.93
C LEU A 85 -6.92 0.63 -5.47
N LEU A 86 -8.15 1.03 -5.17
CA LEU A 86 -8.72 0.94 -3.84
C LEU A 86 -9.33 -0.46 -3.66
N PHE A 87 -8.62 -1.26 -2.88
CA PHE A 87 -9.00 -2.66 -2.64
C PHE A 87 -9.43 -2.81 -1.18
N GLY A 88 -10.67 -3.20 -0.95
CA GLY A 88 -11.23 -3.33 0.38
C GLY A 88 -11.86 -4.70 0.62
N ALA A 89 -11.67 -5.21 1.85
CA ALA A 89 -12.34 -6.39 2.36
C ALA A 89 -13.37 -5.97 3.40
N ASP A 90 -14.64 -6.19 3.11
CA ASP A 90 -15.76 -5.98 4.03
C ASP A 90 -16.13 -7.30 4.70
N TYR A 91 -15.83 -7.42 5.97
CA TYR A 91 -16.06 -8.65 6.72
C TYR A 91 -17.53 -8.88 7.09
N GLU A 92 -18.32 -7.83 7.24
CA GLU A 92 -19.74 -7.93 7.52
C GLU A 92 -20.48 -8.47 6.30
N ARG A 93 -20.21 -7.92 5.13
CA ARG A 93 -20.80 -8.34 3.85
C ARG A 93 -20.11 -9.57 3.25
N LYS A 94 -18.99 -10.02 3.82
CA LYS A 94 -18.12 -11.09 3.28
C LYS A 94 -17.74 -10.84 1.81
N LEU A 95 -17.41 -9.59 1.52
CA LEU A 95 -17.14 -9.09 0.18
C LEU A 95 -15.73 -8.53 0.08
N ILE A 96 -15.05 -8.86 -1.01
CA ILE A 96 -13.81 -8.19 -1.42
C ILE A 96 -14.13 -7.43 -2.70
N GLN A 97 -13.82 -6.14 -2.72
CA GLN A 97 -14.08 -5.30 -3.90
C GLN A 97 -12.93 -4.35 -4.22
N CYS A 98 -12.78 -4.07 -5.50
CA CYS A 98 -11.91 -3.05 -6.05
C CYS A 98 -12.68 -2.31 -7.15
N THR A 99 -13.43 -1.28 -6.77
CA THR A 99 -14.35 -0.58 -7.67
C THR A 99 -13.91 0.84 -7.98
N LYS A 100 -12.82 1.30 -7.38
CA LYS A 100 -12.33 2.67 -7.58
C LYS A 100 -10.83 2.70 -7.82
N THR A 101 -10.45 3.52 -8.79
CA THR A 101 -9.05 3.83 -9.13
C THR A 101 -8.83 5.32 -8.97
N ILE A 102 -7.73 5.69 -8.32
CA ILE A 102 -7.27 7.07 -8.18
C ILE A 102 -6.04 7.28 -9.04
N ILE A 103 -6.06 8.28 -9.89
CA ILE A 103 -4.87 8.77 -10.59
C ILE A 103 -4.32 9.94 -9.78
N PRO A 104 -3.11 9.82 -9.22
CA PRO A 104 -2.54 10.89 -8.40
C PRO A 104 -2.32 12.17 -9.19
N THR A 105 -2.90 13.28 -8.73
CA THR A 105 -2.80 14.60 -9.37
C THR A 105 -1.77 15.51 -8.69
N GLY A 106 -1.37 15.18 -7.48
CA GLY A 106 -0.53 16.01 -6.61
C GLY A 106 -1.31 16.71 -5.49
N ASP A 107 -2.64 16.80 -5.59
CA ASP A 107 -3.49 17.28 -4.49
C ASP A 107 -3.69 16.16 -3.46
N VAL A 108 -2.70 16.05 -2.57
CA VAL A 108 -2.62 14.96 -1.58
C VAL A 108 -3.82 14.95 -0.65
N ASP A 109 -4.23 16.13 -0.16
CA ASP A 109 -5.24 16.19 0.90
C ASP A 109 -6.64 15.90 0.34
N ALA A 110 -6.99 16.48 -0.80
CA ALA A 110 -8.25 16.17 -1.47
C ALA A 110 -8.34 14.69 -1.86
N GLN A 111 -7.28 14.11 -2.42
CA GLN A 111 -7.30 12.72 -2.85
C GLN A 111 -7.21 11.74 -1.68
N MET A 112 -6.50 12.06 -0.60
CA MET A 112 -6.54 11.25 0.62
C MET A 112 -7.92 11.24 1.26
N ARG A 113 -8.61 12.39 1.25
CA ARG A 113 -10.01 12.47 1.68
C ARG A 113 -10.92 11.57 0.83
N GLU A 114 -10.75 11.63 -0.49
CA GLU A 114 -11.51 10.77 -1.42
C GLU A 114 -11.25 9.28 -1.17
N ILE A 115 -9.99 8.89 -0.93
CA ILE A 115 -9.60 7.51 -0.60
C ILE A 115 -10.25 7.07 0.70
N LYS A 116 -10.16 7.87 1.75
CA LYS A 116 -10.76 7.57 3.06
C LYS A 116 -12.27 7.40 2.96
N LEU A 117 -12.96 8.31 2.26
CA LEU A 117 -14.41 8.26 2.07
C LEU A 117 -14.87 7.00 1.33
N TYR A 118 -14.05 6.45 0.42
CA TYR A 118 -14.35 5.18 -0.24
C TYR A 118 -14.50 4.04 0.77
N PHE A 119 -13.70 4.04 1.84
CA PHE A 119 -13.70 2.98 2.86
C PHE A 119 -14.64 3.24 4.04
N LYS A 120 -15.36 4.35 4.10
CA LYS A 120 -16.18 4.75 5.26
C LYS A 120 -17.19 3.69 5.71
N ASP A 121 -17.78 2.96 4.76
CA ASP A 121 -18.83 1.97 5.00
C ASP A 121 -18.29 0.53 5.08
N PHE A 122 -16.97 0.34 4.98
CA PHE A 122 -16.36 -0.98 5.12
C PHE A 122 -16.25 -1.37 6.60
N LYS A 123 -16.49 -2.65 6.87
CA LYS A 123 -16.31 -3.22 8.21
C LYS A 123 -15.11 -4.12 8.25
N GLY A 124 -14.14 -3.77 9.08
CA GLY A 124 -12.96 -4.60 9.37
C GLY A 124 -13.33 -5.90 10.07
N LYS A 125 -12.41 -6.86 10.12
CA LYS A 125 -12.56 -8.10 10.89
C LYS A 125 -12.85 -7.85 12.37
N ILE A 126 -12.23 -6.79 12.92
CA ILE A 126 -12.48 -6.27 14.27
C ILE A 126 -12.92 -4.82 14.06
N PRO A 127 -14.23 -4.52 14.06
CA PRO A 127 -14.75 -3.19 13.71
C PRO A 127 -14.13 -2.05 14.54
N ASP A 128 -13.90 -2.28 15.83
CA ASP A 128 -13.35 -1.28 16.75
C ASP A 128 -11.89 -0.89 16.43
N ASN A 129 -11.22 -1.68 15.62
CA ASN A 129 -9.84 -1.40 15.19
C ASN A 129 -9.76 -0.69 13.83
N PHE A 130 -10.90 -0.35 13.23
CA PHE A 130 -10.94 0.32 11.94
C PHE A 130 -11.56 1.71 12.05
N THR A 131 -10.90 2.69 11.46
CA THR A 131 -11.41 4.06 11.30
C THR A 131 -10.79 4.72 10.07
N ILE A 132 -11.54 5.57 9.44
CA ILE A 132 -11.01 6.47 8.39
C ILE A 132 -10.43 7.76 8.98
N GLY A 133 -10.56 7.98 10.30
CA GLY A 133 -10.16 9.21 10.97
C GLY A 133 -10.99 10.42 10.52
N GLU A 134 -10.48 11.60 10.79
CA GLU A 134 -11.08 12.87 10.30
C GLU A 134 -10.91 12.98 8.78
N VAL A 135 -11.96 13.51 8.13
CA VAL A 135 -12.05 13.60 6.66
C VAL A 135 -12.43 15.01 6.25
#